data_0737f036bc45fbe00821fa5143892555
#
_entry.id   0737f036bc45fbe00821fa5143892555
#
_cell.length_a   1.000
_cell.length_b   1.000
_cell.length_c   1.000
_cell.angle_alpha   90.00
_cell.angle_beta   90.00
_cell.angle_gamma   90.00
#
_symmetry.space_group_name_H-M   'P 1'
#
loop_
_entity.id
_entity.type
_entity.pdbx_description
1 polymer ?
#
loop_
_entity_poly.entity_id
_entity_poly.type
_entity_poly.pdbx_seq_one_letter_code
_entity_poly.pdbx_strand_id
1 'polypeptide(L)'
;MKKTLIALILLSTNLIFSQSVITGKVIDGEFNELLPFANVLLLTAEGENIDGTSTDFDGAFTFEVLKGTYILEFSFVGYDSKRITDVIVGQNEEYTLTATLLPASNSLDEVIVTTTAKNNTEASVLLIQKRAVNLIDGLSAQSIQKTGDSDLASAIKRIPGVSVQDGKFVYVRGLGDRYSKTLLGGLEVPGLDPDKNTLQLDIFPTNLLDNILISKSASADLNSDFTGGVVDVILKDFSVLPEYSFSIRGSYNPDMNLNDNFIGNENEAFNFLGFDNGYFDNPLSSKQEIPFPETFNIGQSVLTRFLTQKLESTMDASRFQSFLNYSIGATASNQYNLSDTKSIGYIASLSLKRDYEYYESFFNGTVEKENINKPLEPYSEQVGEFGQVKNLGSALLGISLKTTNSKYKLNLLAIKSGESGAIKGNYKEFIENPYNGDASILTYTDRNILSLPFSSQHIFNGGNSSLDIKIAPSIARVYDKDFKKTVFEIAPNGNKLISPNTTQNPTRLWRSLKEDVISSKIQYNLDLKGEKIQGKIKFGSSFTYKQRDFETDDYRIAYRGLSSVLGGDANNILAPNFIYDLDTNQGSYICLLYTSPSHETVLDLVCRLL
;
A
#
# COMPACT_ATOMS: atom_id res chain seq x y z
N MET A 1 -17.21 35.47 -15.94
CA MET A 1 -16.37 34.43 -15.38
C MET A 1 -15.69 33.54 -16.43
N LYS A 2 -16.33 33.01 -17.50
CA LYS A 2 -15.64 32.20 -18.52
C LYS A 2 -14.55 32.94 -19.32
N LYS A 3 -14.70 34.22 -19.59
CA LYS A 3 -13.70 35.02 -20.34
C LYS A 3 -12.48 35.43 -19.52
N THR A 4 -12.61 35.55 -18.20
CA THR A 4 -11.49 35.80 -17.28
C THR A 4 -10.63 34.55 -17.02
N LEU A 5 -11.24 33.36 -17.05
CA LEU A 5 -10.50 32.09 -16.90
C LEU A 5 -9.64 31.78 -18.13
N ILE A 6 -10.16 32.08 -19.33
CA ILE A 6 -9.42 31.91 -20.60
C ILE A 6 -8.24 32.89 -20.70
N ALA A 7 -8.41 34.12 -20.20
CA ALA A 7 -7.32 35.09 -20.15
C ALA A 7 -6.22 34.70 -19.14
N LEU A 8 -6.56 34.05 -18.03
CA LEU A 8 -5.59 33.53 -17.06
C LEU A 8 -4.80 32.35 -17.59
N ILE A 9 -5.42 31.47 -18.38
CA ILE A 9 -4.77 30.33 -19.04
C ILE A 9 -3.85 30.81 -20.18
N LEU A 10 -4.20 31.87 -20.90
CA LEU A 10 -3.36 32.44 -21.96
C LEU A 10 -2.17 33.26 -21.42
N LEU A 11 -2.21 33.72 -20.15
CA LEU A 11 -1.09 34.42 -19.52
C LEU A 11 -0.02 33.48 -18.96
N SER A 12 -0.35 32.18 -18.76
CA SER A 12 0.59 31.18 -18.22
C SER A 12 1.52 30.51 -19.27
N THR A 13 1.38 30.85 -20.56
CA THR A 13 2.10 30.15 -21.66
C THR A 13 3.39 30.81 -22.12
N ASN A 14 3.90 31.87 -21.44
CA ASN A 14 5.07 32.60 -21.91
C ASN A 14 6.32 32.55 -20.99
N LEU A 15 6.55 31.43 -20.31
CA LEU A 15 7.87 31.17 -19.68
C LEU A 15 8.56 29.97 -20.37
N ILE A 16 8.82 30.10 -21.67
CA ILE A 16 9.79 29.23 -22.36
C ILE A 16 11.16 29.81 -21.99
N PHE A 17 11.75 29.30 -20.89
CA PHE A 17 13.18 29.46 -20.65
C PHE A 17 13.93 28.63 -21.69
N SER A 18 14.65 29.30 -22.56
CA SER A 18 15.57 28.66 -23.47
C SER A 18 16.70 28.01 -22.65
N GLN A 19 16.71 26.70 -22.58
CA GLN A 19 17.72 25.91 -21.88
C GLN A 19 18.82 25.50 -22.87
N SER A 20 20.03 25.49 -22.39
CA SER A 20 21.20 24.94 -23.07
C SER A 20 21.45 23.53 -22.55
N VAL A 21 22.16 22.71 -23.30
CA VAL A 21 22.36 21.32 -22.95
C VAL A 21 23.86 21.00 -22.86
N ILE A 22 24.25 20.34 -21.78
CA ILE A 22 25.56 19.69 -21.66
C ILE A 22 25.35 18.20 -21.89
N THR A 23 25.98 17.63 -22.89
CA THR A 23 25.89 16.19 -23.19
C THR A 23 27.30 15.60 -23.28
N GLY A 24 27.44 14.30 -23.09
CA GLY A 24 28.75 13.69 -23.23
C GLY A 24 28.76 12.19 -22.98
N LYS A 25 29.95 11.61 -23.02
CA LYS A 25 30.19 10.20 -22.75
C LYS A 25 31.28 10.00 -21.72
N VAL A 26 31.19 8.95 -20.94
CA VAL A 26 32.23 8.50 -20.03
C VAL A 26 32.80 7.18 -20.53
N ILE A 27 34.14 7.12 -20.64
CA ILE A 27 34.88 5.96 -21.16
C ILE A 27 35.94 5.49 -20.16
N ASP A 28 36.18 4.18 -20.18
CA ASP A 28 37.30 3.54 -19.53
C ASP A 28 38.62 3.92 -20.24
N GLY A 29 39.61 4.41 -19.52
CA GLY A 29 40.89 4.81 -20.08
C GLY A 29 41.87 3.67 -20.32
N GLU A 30 41.63 2.47 -19.82
CA GLU A 30 42.46 1.29 -20.04
C GLU A 30 41.94 0.46 -21.22
N PHE A 31 40.61 0.21 -21.28
CA PHE A 31 40.02 -0.64 -22.30
C PHE A 31 39.34 0.16 -23.43
N ASN A 32 39.21 1.47 -23.29
CA ASN A 32 38.50 2.36 -24.21
C ASN A 32 37.04 1.95 -24.45
N GLU A 33 36.43 1.34 -23.45
CA GLU A 33 35.02 0.92 -23.46
C GLU A 33 34.16 2.01 -22.82
N LEU A 34 32.88 2.04 -23.18
CA LEU A 34 31.88 2.93 -22.59
C LEU A 34 31.62 2.52 -21.13
N LEU A 35 31.59 3.49 -20.21
CA LEU A 35 31.31 3.25 -18.81
C LEU A 35 29.82 3.57 -18.51
N PRO A 36 28.93 2.58 -18.53
CA PRO A 36 27.56 2.76 -18.12
C PRO A 36 27.49 2.97 -16.60
N PHE A 37 26.55 3.82 -16.19
CA PHE A 37 26.25 4.11 -14.79
C PHE A 37 27.37 4.82 -14.00
N ALA A 38 28.29 5.48 -14.68
CA ALA A 38 29.21 6.41 -14.03
C ALA A 38 28.43 7.63 -13.51
N ASN A 39 28.72 8.04 -12.28
CA ASN A 39 28.10 9.22 -11.70
C ASN A 39 28.70 10.49 -12.30
N VAL A 40 27.85 11.43 -12.68
CA VAL A 40 28.21 12.74 -13.18
C VAL A 40 27.54 13.80 -12.32
N LEU A 41 28.31 14.65 -11.66
CA LEU A 41 27.82 15.78 -10.87
C LEU A 41 28.08 17.08 -11.62
N LEU A 42 27.11 17.96 -11.64
CA LEU A 42 27.17 19.30 -12.18
C LEU A 42 27.32 20.29 -11.01
N LEU A 43 28.39 21.06 -11.02
CA LEU A 43 28.70 22.01 -9.96
C LEU A 43 28.78 23.45 -10.54
N THR A 44 28.54 24.46 -9.69
CA THR A 44 28.83 25.86 -10.03
C THR A 44 30.33 26.08 -10.16
N ALA A 45 30.75 27.24 -10.69
CA ALA A 45 32.14 27.62 -10.74
C ALA A 45 32.80 27.68 -9.33
N GLU A 46 31.99 27.90 -8.29
CA GLU A 46 32.38 27.94 -6.88
C GLU A 46 32.46 26.55 -6.24
N GLY A 47 32.03 25.49 -6.96
CA GLY A 47 32.03 24.09 -6.50
C GLY A 47 30.77 23.66 -5.75
N GLU A 48 29.70 24.46 -5.77
CA GLU A 48 28.42 24.07 -5.21
C GLU A 48 27.66 23.14 -6.16
N ASN A 49 26.99 22.11 -5.62
CA ASN A 49 26.31 21.12 -6.41
C ASN A 49 24.95 21.66 -6.93
N ILE A 50 24.75 21.61 -8.25
CA ILE A 50 23.56 22.05 -8.96
C ILE A 50 22.65 20.85 -9.25
N ASP A 51 23.22 19.79 -9.85
CA ASP A 51 22.49 18.60 -10.31
C ASP A 51 23.42 17.38 -10.39
N GLY A 52 22.84 16.19 -10.54
CA GLY A 52 23.60 14.95 -10.68
C GLY A 52 22.82 13.92 -11.49
N THR A 53 23.53 13.25 -12.39
CA THR A 53 22.99 12.15 -13.21
C THR A 53 23.97 10.98 -13.22
N SER A 54 23.55 9.86 -13.80
CA SER A 54 24.45 8.76 -14.14
C SER A 54 24.38 8.49 -15.63
N THR A 55 25.50 8.00 -16.19
CA THR A 55 25.53 7.62 -17.62
C THR A 55 24.58 6.46 -17.90
N ASP A 56 23.99 6.46 -19.10
CA ASP A 56 23.17 5.38 -19.61
C ASP A 56 23.98 4.15 -20.05
N PHE A 57 23.36 3.18 -20.73
CA PHE A 57 24.03 1.97 -21.23
C PHE A 57 25.12 2.24 -22.27
N ASP A 58 25.01 3.36 -22.98
CA ASP A 58 25.97 3.82 -23.97
C ASP A 58 27.00 4.80 -23.36
N GLY A 59 27.10 4.83 -22.02
CA GLY A 59 27.99 5.72 -21.28
C GLY A 59 27.64 7.19 -21.43
N ALA A 60 26.47 7.53 -21.98
CA ALA A 60 26.07 8.90 -22.26
C ALA A 60 25.37 9.57 -21.06
N PHE A 61 25.53 10.89 -20.93
CA PHE A 61 24.85 11.73 -19.93
C PHE A 61 24.39 13.04 -20.55
N THR A 62 23.38 13.66 -19.92
CA THR A 62 22.81 14.93 -20.38
C THR A 62 22.36 15.76 -19.18
N PHE A 63 22.65 17.08 -19.22
CA PHE A 63 22.14 18.08 -18.30
C PHE A 63 21.48 19.22 -19.06
N GLU A 64 20.34 19.68 -18.61
CA GLU A 64 19.71 20.92 -19.05
C GLU A 64 20.17 22.07 -18.14
N VAL A 65 20.81 23.09 -18.70
CA VAL A 65 21.44 24.15 -17.93
C VAL A 65 21.13 25.54 -18.50
N LEU A 66 21.26 26.56 -17.69
CA LEU A 66 21.31 27.95 -18.16
C LEU A 66 22.69 28.30 -18.68
N LYS A 67 22.82 29.41 -19.41
CA LYS A 67 24.16 29.92 -19.78
C LYS A 67 25.00 30.16 -18.52
N GLY A 68 26.23 29.66 -18.50
CA GLY A 68 27.09 29.80 -17.33
C GLY A 68 28.41 29.04 -17.46
N THR A 69 29.22 29.10 -16.42
CA THR A 69 30.43 28.30 -16.26
C THR A 69 30.18 27.24 -15.21
N TYR A 70 30.50 26.00 -15.54
CA TYR A 70 30.23 24.84 -14.73
C TYR A 70 31.44 23.98 -14.50
N ILE A 71 31.38 23.15 -13.48
CA ILE A 71 32.36 22.09 -13.22
C ILE A 71 31.61 20.77 -13.32
N LEU A 72 32.16 19.80 -14.02
CA LEU A 72 31.68 18.44 -14.09
C LEU A 72 32.61 17.51 -13.33
N GLU A 73 32.05 16.73 -12.39
CA GLU A 73 32.79 15.71 -11.66
C GLU A 73 32.28 14.32 -12.01
N PHE A 74 33.17 13.46 -12.46
CA PHE A 74 32.88 12.09 -12.90
C PHE A 74 33.47 11.12 -11.90
N SER A 75 32.68 10.12 -11.48
CA SER A 75 33.12 9.06 -10.60
C SER A 75 32.51 7.73 -10.95
N PHE A 76 33.26 6.66 -10.80
CA PHE A 76 32.81 5.29 -10.99
C PHE A 76 33.52 4.35 -10.02
N VAL A 77 32.85 3.27 -9.59
CA VAL A 77 33.41 2.33 -8.62
C VAL A 77 34.62 1.60 -9.21
N GLY A 78 35.78 1.75 -8.57
CA GLY A 78 37.05 1.19 -9.04
C GLY A 78 37.87 2.09 -9.96
N TYR A 79 37.46 3.35 -10.15
CA TYR A 79 38.15 4.34 -10.97
C TYR A 79 38.45 5.59 -10.17
N ASP A 80 39.55 6.30 -10.56
CA ASP A 80 39.84 7.59 -10.01
C ASP A 80 38.83 8.64 -10.46
N SER A 81 38.36 9.49 -9.53
CA SER A 81 37.41 10.56 -9.84
C SER A 81 38.11 11.61 -10.72
N LYS A 82 37.38 12.11 -11.73
CA LYS A 82 37.87 13.14 -12.63
C LYS A 82 36.97 14.36 -12.56
N ARG A 83 37.61 15.53 -12.37
CA ARG A 83 36.94 16.84 -12.39
C ARG A 83 37.34 17.59 -13.63
N ILE A 84 36.38 18.12 -14.39
CA ILE A 84 36.58 18.99 -15.54
C ILE A 84 36.04 20.36 -15.17
N THR A 85 36.91 21.34 -15.09
CA THR A 85 36.59 22.75 -14.78
C THR A 85 36.40 23.55 -16.06
N ASP A 86 35.87 24.77 -15.93
CA ASP A 86 35.74 25.74 -17.01
C ASP A 86 34.86 25.28 -18.19
N VAL A 87 33.82 24.53 -17.89
CA VAL A 87 32.78 24.16 -18.87
C VAL A 87 31.90 25.39 -19.10
N ILE A 88 32.17 26.13 -20.15
CA ILE A 88 31.45 27.37 -20.51
C ILE A 88 30.34 27.01 -21.49
N VAL A 89 29.11 27.30 -21.12
CA VAL A 89 27.92 27.03 -21.93
C VAL A 89 27.26 28.36 -22.31
N GLY A 90 27.13 28.59 -23.61
CA GLY A 90 26.43 29.75 -24.17
C GLY A 90 24.91 29.62 -24.09
N GLN A 91 24.20 30.62 -24.62
CA GLN A 91 22.72 30.57 -24.67
C GLN A 91 22.27 29.75 -25.89
N ASN A 92 21.37 28.74 -25.70
CA ASN A 92 20.92 27.80 -26.74
C ASN A 92 22.07 26.99 -27.35
N GLU A 93 23.05 26.65 -26.58
CA GLU A 93 24.20 25.89 -27.02
C GLU A 93 24.16 24.45 -26.49
N GLU A 94 24.57 23.51 -27.33
CA GLU A 94 24.84 22.13 -26.94
C GLU A 94 26.35 21.98 -26.75
N TYR A 95 26.77 21.75 -25.49
CA TYR A 95 28.17 21.51 -25.16
C TYR A 95 28.42 20.01 -25.01
N THR A 96 29.27 19.45 -25.89
CA THR A 96 29.55 17.99 -25.88
C THR A 96 30.96 17.72 -25.40
N LEU A 97 31.12 16.75 -24.47
CA LEU A 97 32.43 16.34 -23.98
C LEU A 97 32.52 14.82 -23.77
N THR A 98 33.77 14.33 -23.73
CA THR A 98 34.06 12.93 -23.36
C THR A 98 34.99 12.93 -22.13
N ALA A 99 34.57 12.24 -21.09
CA ALA A 99 35.34 12.06 -19.87
C ALA A 99 35.95 10.65 -19.86
N THR A 100 37.28 10.58 -19.74
CA THR A 100 38.01 9.31 -19.59
C THR A 100 38.34 9.11 -18.12
N LEU A 101 37.91 8.02 -17.53
CA LEU A 101 38.25 7.60 -16.17
C LEU A 101 39.32 6.51 -16.23
N LEU A 102 40.31 6.62 -15.37
CA LEU A 102 41.39 5.63 -15.23
C LEU A 102 41.07 4.71 -14.04
N PRO A 103 41.32 3.38 -14.12
CA PRO A 103 41.22 2.50 -12.98
C PRO A 103 42.09 3.01 -11.82
N ALA A 104 41.54 2.96 -10.60
CA ALA A 104 42.27 3.42 -9.42
C ALA A 104 43.54 2.57 -9.21
N SER A 105 44.71 3.17 -9.41
CA SER A 105 45.98 2.56 -9.09
C SER A 105 46.13 2.51 -7.57
N ASN A 106 46.51 1.33 -7.00
CA ASN A 106 46.65 1.06 -5.58
C ASN A 106 47.63 2.03 -4.86
N SER A 107 47.23 3.26 -4.61
CA SER A 107 47.81 4.13 -3.63
C SER A 107 46.74 4.66 -2.71
N LEU A 108 46.83 4.23 -1.45
CA LEU A 108 45.90 4.56 -0.36
C LEU A 108 46.04 6.07 -0.01
N ASP A 109 45.28 6.89 -0.69
CA ASP A 109 44.76 8.12 -0.13
C ASP A 109 43.23 8.04 -0.24
N GLU A 110 42.64 7.89 0.91
CA GLU A 110 41.20 7.68 1.08
C GLU A 110 40.42 8.94 0.69
N VAL A 111 40.15 9.11 -0.59
CA VAL A 111 39.09 10.04 -1.00
C VAL A 111 37.77 9.37 -0.70
N ILE A 112 37.20 9.68 0.46
CA ILE A 112 35.84 9.30 0.81
C ILE A 112 34.92 10.02 -0.17
N VAL A 113 34.58 9.34 -1.26
CA VAL A 113 33.53 9.81 -2.18
C VAL A 113 32.19 9.67 -1.44
N THR A 114 31.75 10.75 -0.82
CA THR A 114 30.43 10.86 -0.16
C THR A 114 29.29 11.06 -1.17
N THR A 115 29.34 10.40 -2.32
CA THR A 115 28.18 10.34 -3.19
C THR A 115 27.27 9.20 -2.72
N THR A 116 26.19 9.56 -2.07
CA THR A 116 25.08 8.62 -1.86
C THR A 116 24.50 8.33 -3.24
N ALA A 117 24.81 7.16 -3.81
CA ALA A 117 24.17 6.72 -5.05
C ALA A 117 22.66 6.81 -4.87
N LYS A 118 21.96 7.47 -5.80
CA LYS A 118 20.51 7.52 -5.79
C LYS A 118 20.00 6.08 -5.96
N ASN A 119 19.49 5.47 -4.91
CA ASN A 119 18.99 4.08 -4.94
C ASN A 119 17.66 3.95 -5.67
N ASN A 120 16.99 5.05 -6.00
CA ASN A 120 15.64 5.10 -6.59
C ASN A 120 15.63 5.11 -8.13
N THR A 121 16.78 4.90 -8.76
CA THR A 121 16.94 4.88 -10.22
C THR A 121 16.80 3.48 -10.79
N GLU A 122 16.43 3.38 -12.07
CA GLU A 122 16.38 2.12 -12.80
C GLU A 122 17.75 1.42 -12.84
N ALA A 123 18.80 2.20 -13.02
CA ALA A 123 20.19 1.74 -12.98
C ALA A 123 20.57 1.09 -11.64
N SER A 124 20.12 1.65 -10.52
CA SER A 124 20.41 1.08 -9.19
C SER A 124 19.75 -0.28 -9.00
N VAL A 125 18.52 -0.45 -9.49
CA VAL A 125 17.79 -1.75 -9.44
C VAL A 125 18.50 -2.78 -10.31
N LEU A 126 18.94 -2.41 -11.52
CA LEU A 126 19.70 -3.29 -12.41
C LEU A 126 21.04 -3.71 -11.80
N LEU A 127 21.72 -2.81 -11.08
CA LEU A 127 22.95 -3.16 -10.34
C LEU A 127 22.66 -4.15 -9.20
N ILE A 128 21.56 -3.99 -8.48
CA ILE A 128 21.14 -4.95 -7.45
C ILE A 128 20.90 -6.32 -8.09
N GLN A 129 20.16 -6.36 -9.21
CA GLN A 129 19.90 -7.60 -9.96
C GLN A 129 21.21 -8.27 -10.44
N LYS A 130 22.12 -7.50 -11.04
CA LYS A 130 23.42 -8.00 -11.54
C LYS A 130 24.29 -8.59 -10.43
N ARG A 131 24.25 -8.02 -9.22
CA ARG A 131 25.06 -8.45 -8.07
C ARG A 131 24.40 -9.50 -7.21
N ALA A 132 23.12 -9.76 -7.43
CA ALA A 132 22.37 -10.74 -6.66
C ALA A 132 22.82 -12.18 -6.99
N VAL A 133 22.96 -13.00 -5.95
CA VAL A 133 23.24 -14.45 -6.09
C VAL A 133 21.96 -15.21 -6.47
N ASN A 134 20.81 -14.69 -6.07
CA ASN A 134 19.49 -15.24 -6.31
C ASN A 134 18.77 -14.46 -7.43
N LEU A 135 17.72 -15.06 -7.98
CA LEU A 135 16.90 -14.40 -9.02
C LEU A 135 16.07 -13.29 -8.39
N ILE A 136 16.44 -12.06 -8.64
CA ILE A 136 15.76 -10.84 -8.17
C ILE A 136 15.28 -10.03 -9.38
N ASP A 137 14.02 -9.59 -9.33
CA ASP A 137 13.48 -8.54 -10.18
C ASP A 137 13.10 -7.34 -9.33
N GLY A 138 13.00 -6.16 -9.94
CA GLY A 138 12.60 -4.98 -9.19
C GLY A 138 12.09 -3.84 -10.06
N LEU A 139 11.47 -2.89 -9.39
CA LEU A 139 11.03 -1.62 -9.95
C LEU A 139 11.60 -0.48 -9.10
N SER A 140 12.15 0.52 -9.76
CA SER A 140 12.58 1.76 -9.11
C SER A 140 11.43 2.77 -9.01
N ALA A 141 11.54 3.73 -8.07
CA ALA A 141 10.63 4.87 -8.01
C ALA A 141 10.59 5.64 -9.34
N GLN A 142 11.73 5.76 -10.02
CA GLN A 142 11.82 6.39 -11.34
C GLN A 142 10.94 5.68 -12.38
N SER A 143 11.00 4.36 -12.46
CA SER A 143 10.15 3.57 -13.37
C SER A 143 8.66 3.70 -13.02
N ILE A 144 8.32 3.67 -11.73
CA ILE A 144 6.95 3.81 -11.23
C ILE A 144 6.39 5.20 -11.57
N GLN A 145 7.21 6.25 -11.44
CA GLN A 145 6.79 7.62 -11.80
C GLN A 145 6.52 7.77 -13.29
N LYS A 146 7.36 7.16 -14.15
CA LYS A 146 7.16 7.16 -15.62
C LYS A 146 5.85 6.49 -16.03
N THR A 147 5.42 5.44 -15.31
CA THR A 147 4.19 4.70 -15.61
C THR A 147 2.93 5.31 -15.01
N GLY A 148 3.08 6.21 -14.05
CA GLY A 148 1.96 6.92 -13.41
C GLY A 148 1.15 6.07 -12.42
N ASP A 149 1.66 4.92 -11.99
CA ASP A 149 0.97 4.07 -11.02
C ASP A 149 0.81 4.79 -9.66
N SER A 150 -0.37 4.71 -9.07
CA SER A 150 -0.71 5.46 -7.85
C SER A 150 -0.38 4.71 -6.57
N ASP A 151 -0.36 3.39 -6.63
CA ASP A 151 -0.14 2.49 -5.50
C ASP A 151 0.77 1.30 -5.87
N LEU A 152 1.26 0.62 -4.85
CA LEU A 152 2.18 -0.50 -4.99
C LEU A 152 1.55 -1.68 -5.74
N ALA A 153 0.26 -1.98 -5.52
CA ALA A 153 -0.43 -3.09 -6.17
C ALA A 153 -0.51 -2.89 -7.69
N SER A 154 -0.70 -1.66 -8.14
CA SER A 154 -0.71 -1.30 -9.57
C SER A 154 0.69 -1.40 -10.17
N ALA A 155 1.72 -0.92 -9.47
CA ALA A 155 3.09 -0.92 -9.95
C ALA A 155 3.65 -2.35 -10.10
N ILE A 156 3.42 -3.23 -9.12
CA ILE A 156 4.02 -4.56 -9.06
C ILE A 156 3.54 -5.51 -10.17
N LYS A 157 2.34 -5.28 -10.74
CA LYS A 157 1.80 -6.04 -11.89
C LYS A 157 2.69 -5.99 -13.13
N ARG A 158 3.59 -5.01 -13.21
CA ARG A 158 4.52 -4.85 -14.33
C ARG A 158 5.73 -5.77 -14.26
N ILE A 159 5.95 -6.41 -13.11
CA ILE A 159 7.07 -7.33 -12.93
C ILE A 159 6.69 -8.71 -13.49
N PRO A 160 7.49 -9.29 -14.40
CA PRO A 160 7.21 -10.60 -14.99
C PRO A 160 6.99 -11.68 -13.93
N GLY A 161 5.96 -12.52 -14.11
CA GLY A 161 5.64 -13.61 -13.17
C GLY A 161 5.02 -13.15 -11.85
N VAL A 162 4.55 -11.92 -11.78
CA VAL A 162 3.78 -11.39 -10.66
C VAL A 162 2.38 -11.05 -11.13
N SER A 163 1.40 -11.43 -10.36
CA SER A 163 0.00 -11.05 -10.53
C SER A 163 -0.57 -10.53 -9.21
N VAL A 164 -1.62 -9.75 -9.29
CA VAL A 164 -2.32 -9.20 -8.12
C VAL A 164 -3.77 -9.62 -8.20
N GLN A 165 -4.23 -10.34 -7.19
CA GLN A 165 -5.62 -10.74 -7.03
C GLN A 165 -6.38 -9.71 -6.21
N ASP A 166 -7.64 -9.46 -6.56
CA ASP A 166 -8.56 -8.52 -5.90
C ASP A 166 -8.01 -7.08 -5.82
N GLY A 167 -7.02 -6.76 -6.69
CA GLY A 167 -6.32 -5.47 -6.65
C GLY A 167 -5.43 -5.25 -5.41
N LYS A 168 -5.28 -6.22 -4.53
CA LYS A 168 -4.66 -6.09 -3.19
C LYS A 168 -3.54 -7.08 -2.92
N PHE A 169 -3.72 -8.35 -3.28
CA PHE A 169 -2.85 -9.45 -2.86
C PHE A 169 -1.90 -9.89 -3.96
N VAL A 170 -0.62 -9.97 -3.64
CA VAL A 170 0.41 -10.38 -4.58
C VAL A 170 0.52 -11.90 -4.68
N TYR A 171 0.63 -12.37 -5.92
CA TYR A 171 0.93 -13.75 -6.28
C TYR A 171 2.21 -13.78 -7.08
N VAL A 172 3.19 -14.52 -6.61
CA VAL A 172 4.46 -14.69 -7.32
C VAL A 172 4.49 -16.09 -7.91
N ARG A 173 4.67 -16.17 -9.25
CA ARG A 173 4.63 -17.44 -10.00
C ARG A 173 3.33 -18.24 -9.81
N GLY A 174 2.20 -17.56 -9.66
CA GLY A 174 0.90 -18.17 -9.42
C GLY A 174 0.68 -18.68 -7.98
N LEU A 175 1.64 -18.48 -7.09
CA LEU A 175 1.55 -18.88 -5.69
C LEU A 175 1.12 -17.70 -4.82
N GLY A 176 0.03 -17.90 -4.09
CA GLY A 176 -0.62 -16.87 -3.28
C GLY A 176 -0.04 -16.69 -1.88
N ASP A 177 -0.89 -16.21 -0.99
CA ASP A 177 -0.54 -15.68 0.32
C ASP A 177 0.25 -16.63 1.24
N ARG A 178 -0.01 -17.93 1.19
CA ARG A 178 0.74 -18.94 2.00
C ARG A 178 2.16 -19.15 1.52
N TYR A 179 2.44 -18.77 0.27
CA TYR A 179 3.68 -19.11 -0.42
C TYR A 179 4.50 -17.88 -0.80
N SER A 180 3.90 -16.70 -0.73
CA SER A 180 4.54 -15.42 -1.05
C SER A 180 4.56 -14.54 0.20
N LYS A 181 5.67 -13.83 0.43
CA LYS A 181 5.88 -13.00 1.60
C LYS A 181 6.15 -11.56 1.21
N THR A 182 5.61 -10.61 1.98
CA THR A 182 5.90 -9.19 1.80
C THR A 182 6.68 -8.66 2.99
N LEU A 183 7.78 -7.97 2.72
CA LEU A 183 8.66 -7.33 3.70
C LEU A 183 8.66 -5.82 3.47
N LEU A 184 8.99 -5.07 4.51
CA LEU A 184 9.25 -3.64 4.47
C LEU A 184 10.70 -3.38 4.90
N GLY A 185 11.57 -3.07 3.92
CA GLY A 185 13.01 -2.90 4.15
C GLY A 185 13.71 -4.15 4.70
N GLY A 186 13.24 -5.35 4.32
CA GLY A 186 13.78 -6.64 4.75
C GLY A 186 13.22 -7.15 6.08
N LEU A 187 12.21 -6.50 6.66
CA LEU A 187 11.56 -6.88 7.91
C LEU A 187 10.08 -7.22 7.69
N GLU A 188 9.55 -8.13 8.48
CA GLU A 188 8.14 -8.47 8.45
C GLU A 188 7.27 -7.34 9.00
N VAL A 189 6.10 -7.17 8.39
CA VAL A 189 5.05 -6.23 8.80
C VAL A 189 3.74 -6.97 9.02
N PRO A 190 2.85 -6.46 9.87
CA PRO A 190 1.58 -7.11 10.17
C PRO A 190 0.68 -7.21 8.94
N GLY A 191 -0.11 -8.28 8.88
CA GLY A 191 -1.17 -8.47 7.90
C GLY A 191 -2.38 -7.56 8.16
N LEU A 192 -3.18 -7.31 7.11
CA LEU A 192 -4.36 -6.43 7.15
C LEU A 192 -5.65 -7.15 6.77
N ASP A 193 -5.62 -8.46 6.76
CA ASP A 193 -6.78 -9.26 6.40
C ASP A 193 -6.97 -10.37 7.44
N PRO A 194 -8.18 -10.54 8.00
CA PRO A 194 -8.42 -11.60 8.98
C PRO A 194 -8.26 -13.00 8.36
N ASP A 195 -8.52 -13.14 7.07
CA ASP A 195 -8.56 -14.42 6.38
C ASP A 195 -7.27 -14.74 5.60
N LYS A 196 -6.37 -13.74 5.42
CA LYS A 196 -5.12 -13.87 4.67
C LYS A 196 -3.93 -13.31 5.45
N ASN A 197 -2.79 -13.97 5.36
CA ASN A 197 -1.55 -13.57 6.05
C ASN A 197 -0.63 -12.65 5.23
N THR A 198 -1.09 -12.17 4.09
CA THR A 198 -0.32 -11.25 3.23
C THR A 198 -0.68 -9.80 3.48
N LEU A 199 0.32 -8.94 3.33
CA LEU A 199 0.14 -7.51 3.32
C LEU A 199 -0.62 -7.09 2.06
N GLN A 200 -1.64 -6.27 2.22
CA GLN A 200 -2.34 -5.64 1.12
C GLN A 200 -1.47 -4.53 0.52
N LEU A 201 -1.22 -4.58 -0.79
CA LEU A 201 -0.28 -3.67 -1.44
C LEU A 201 -0.92 -2.37 -1.93
N ASP A 202 -2.23 -2.34 -2.10
CA ASP A 202 -3.00 -1.17 -2.54
C ASP A 202 -2.96 0.02 -1.57
N ILE A 203 -2.62 -0.24 -0.30
CA ILE A 203 -2.52 0.79 0.73
C ILE A 203 -1.17 1.54 0.74
N PHE A 204 -0.17 1.09 -0.04
CA PHE A 204 1.13 1.76 -0.11
C PHE A 204 1.17 2.70 -1.31
N PRO A 205 1.06 4.03 -1.10
CA PRO A 205 1.20 4.99 -2.19
C PRO A 205 2.62 5.02 -2.71
N THR A 206 2.77 5.15 -4.02
CA THR A 206 4.08 5.09 -4.70
C THR A 206 5.02 6.24 -4.32
N ASN A 207 4.50 7.36 -3.82
CA ASN A 207 5.34 8.49 -3.37
C ASN A 207 6.15 8.19 -2.09
N LEU A 208 5.82 7.12 -1.34
CA LEU A 208 6.59 6.68 -0.17
C LEU A 208 7.70 5.69 -0.50
N LEU A 209 7.76 5.21 -1.75
CA LEU A 209 8.61 4.11 -2.18
C LEU A 209 9.89 4.59 -2.85
N ASP A 210 10.98 3.89 -2.60
CA ASP A 210 12.25 4.02 -3.29
C ASP A 210 12.40 2.91 -4.34
N ASN A 211 12.24 1.68 -3.92
CA ASN A 211 12.31 0.50 -4.78
C ASN A 211 11.36 -0.59 -4.31
N ILE A 212 11.02 -1.49 -5.22
CA ILE A 212 10.36 -2.77 -4.96
C ILE A 212 11.28 -3.84 -5.49
N LEU A 213 11.69 -4.78 -4.64
CA LEU A 213 12.51 -5.92 -5.03
C LEU A 213 11.74 -7.22 -4.82
N ILE A 214 11.80 -8.11 -5.79
CA ILE A 214 11.14 -9.42 -5.72
C ILE A 214 12.16 -10.52 -5.87
N SER A 215 12.43 -11.23 -4.79
CA SER A 215 13.25 -12.42 -4.79
C SER A 215 12.40 -13.61 -5.18
N LYS A 216 12.72 -14.20 -6.34
CA LYS A 216 11.98 -15.36 -6.90
C LYS A 216 12.64 -16.72 -6.58
N SER A 217 13.80 -16.71 -5.96
CA SER A 217 14.48 -17.92 -5.48
C SER A 217 14.91 -17.73 -4.04
N ALA A 218 14.96 -18.83 -3.30
CA ALA A 218 15.41 -18.80 -1.92
C ALA A 218 16.91 -18.47 -1.84
N SER A 219 17.27 -17.72 -0.83
CA SER A 219 18.64 -17.51 -0.39
C SER A 219 18.69 -17.64 1.12
N ALA A 220 19.86 -17.96 1.67
CA ALA A 220 19.95 -18.24 3.08
C ALA A 220 19.79 -17.01 3.99
N ASP A 221 19.79 -15.80 3.44
CA ASP A 221 19.48 -14.52 4.13
C ASP A 221 17.99 -14.15 4.12
N LEU A 222 17.14 -14.98 3.52
CA LEU A 222 15.70 -14.86 3.55
C LEU A 222 15.08 -15.91 4.47
N ASN A 223 13.90 -15.63 5.01
CA ASN A 223 13.13 -16.60 5.77
C ASN A 223 12.78 -17.82 4.89
N SER A 224 12.68 -19.01 5.51
CA SER A 224 12.41 -20.26 4.76
C SER A 224 10.92 -20.57 4.57
N ASP A 225 10.04 -19.69 5.00
CA ASP A 225 8.59 -19.86 5.03
C ASP A 225 7.89 -19.35 3.76
N PHE A 226 8.60 -19.33 2.62
CA PHE A 226 8.04 -19.02 1.32
C PHE A 226 8.52 -19.99 0.23
N THR A 227 7.73 -20.13 -0.84
CA THR A 227 8.09 -20.92 -2.02
C THR A 227 7.82 -20.17 -3.34
N GLY A 228 6.89 -19.21 -3.35
CA GLY A 228 6.57 -18.39 -4.50
C GLY A 228 7.60 -17.28 -4.72
N GLY A 229 7.75 -16.42 -3.73
CA GLY A 229 8.70 -15.32 -3.74
C GLY A 229 8.54 -14.38 -2.55
N VAL A 230 9.52 -13.51 -2.40
CA VAL A 230 9.51 -12.44 -1.38
C VAL A 230 9.49 -11.10 -2.06
N VAL A 231 8.52 -10.27 -1.72
CA VAL A 231 8.40 -8.88 -2.15
C VAL A 231 8.94 -8.00 -1.04
N ASP A 232 10.05 -7.32 -1.27
CA ASP A 232 10.62 -6.35 -0.33
C ASP A 232 10.34 -4.93 -0.80
N VAL A 233 9.57 -4.20 -0.01
CA VAL A 233 9.18 -2.82 -0.25
C VAL A 233 10.16 -1.90 0.45
N ILE A 234 10.91 -1.10 -0.30
CA ILE A 234 11.92 -0.20 0.25
C ILE A 234 11.34 1.22 0.28
N LEU A 235 11.22 1.77 1.47
CA LEU A 235 10.75 3.14 1.68
C LEU A 235 11.81 4.15 1.25
N LYS A 236 11.35 5.32 0.80
CA LYS A 236 12.21 6.46 0.49
C LYS A 236 13.17 6.78 1.63
N ASP A 237 14.37 7.11 1.25
CA ASP A 237 15.40 7.68 2.12
C ASP A 237 15.47 9.21 1.93
N PHE A 238 16.21 9.88 2.80
CA PHE A 238 16.49 11.31 2.63
C PHE A 238 17.33 11.56 1.38
N SER A 239 17.10 12.70 0.75
CA SER A 239 17.91 13.16 -0.39
C SER A 239 19.14 13.92 0.10
N VAL A 240 20.24 13.79 -0.63
CA VAL A 240 21.48 14.56 -0.37
C VAL A 240 21.30 16.04 -0.69
N LEU A 241 20.49 16.32 -1.73
CA LEU A 241 20.10 17.66 -2.12
C LEU A 241 18.68 17.95 -1.60
N PRO A 242 18.35 19.22 -1.31
CA PRO A 242 17.00 19.60 -0.98
C PRO A 242 16.02 19.14 -2.06
N GLU A 243 15.07 18.32 -1.69
CA GLU A 243 14.01 17.83 -2.57
C GLU A 243 12.66 18.18 -1.96
N TYR A 244 11.90 19.02 -2.68
CA TYR A 244 10.53 19.35 -2.34
C TYR A 244 9.64 18.99 -3.51
N SER A 245 8.68 18.13 -3.29
CA SER A 245 7.72 17.77 -4.32
C SER A 245 6.30 17.95 -3.81
N PHE A 246 5.46 18.50 -4.67
CA PHE A 246 4.02 18.58 -4.46
C PHE A 246 3.35 18.04 -5.71
N SER A 247 2.37 17.16 -5.54
CA SER A 247 1.66 16.56 -6.64
C SER A 247 0.16 16.55 -6.38
N ILE A 248 -0.59 16.95 -7.39
CA ILE A 248 -2.04 16.76 -7.45
C ILE A 248 -2.34 15.96 -8.71
N ARG A 249 -3.08 14.88 -8.56
CA ARG A 249 -3.55 14.06 -9.67
C ARG A 249 -5.06 13.96 -9.59
N GLY A 250 -5.72 14.00 -10.74
CA GLY A 250 -7.14 13.75 -10.89
C GLY A 250 -7.34 12.74 -12.02
N SER A 251 -8.33 11.86 -11.89
CA SER A 251 -8.77 11.02 -13.00
C SER A 251 -10.30 11.03 -13.10
N TYR A 252 -10.78 10.86 -14.31
CA TYR A 252 -12.19 10.88 -14.64
C TYR A 252 -12.54 9.68 -15.51
N ASN A 253 -13.53 8.94 -15.07
CA ASN A 253 -14.21 7.90 -15.85
C ASN A 253 -15.71 8.27 -15.88
N PRO A 254 -16.32 8.48 -17.04
CA PRO A 254 -17.71 8.92 -17.13
C PRO A 254 -18.72 7.97 -16.49
N ASP A 255 -18.42 6.68 -16.44
CA ASP A 255 -19.31 5.68 -15.83
C ASP A 255 -19.21 5.66 -14.30
N MET A 256 -18.11 6.17 -13.73
CA MET A 256 -17.81 6.08 -12.30
C MET A 256 -17.86 7.43 -11.58
N ASN A 257 -17.42 8.50 -12.26
CA ASN A 257 -17.26 9.81 -11.64
C ASN A 257 -18.31 10.81 -12.11
N LEU A 258 -18.77 11.69 -11.21
CA LEU A 258 -19.88 12.62 -11.43
C LEU A 258 -21.17 11.90 -11.86
N ASN A 259 -21.32 10.67 -11.39
CA ASN A 259 -22.44 9.79 -11.69
C ASN A 259 -23.49 9.93 -10.58
N ASP A 260 -24.71 10.39 -10.95
CA ASP A 260 -25.84 10.56 -10.02
C ASP A 260 -26.45 9.22 -9.56
N ASN A 261 -26.15 8.12 -10.26
CA ASN A 261 -26.61 6.77 -9.91
C ASN A 261 -25.68 6.02 -8.96
N PHE A 262 -24.60 6.66 -8.50
CA PHE A 262 -23.66 6.00 -7.60
C PHE A 262 -24.37 5.55 -6.31
N ILE A 263 -24.11 4.30 -5.90
CA ILE A 263 -24.65 3.73 -4.66
C ILE A 263 -23.56 3.59 -3.60
N GLY A 264 -23.90 3.83 -2.33
CA GLY A 264 -22.95 3.73 -1.22
C GLY A 264 -23.62 3.82 0.15
N ASN A 265 -22.79 3.92 1.18
CA ASN A 265 -23.24 4.29 2.51
C ASN A 265 -23.61 5.78 2.57
N GLU A 266 -24.38 6.19 3.59
CA GLU A 266 -24.78 7.59 3.78
C GLU A 266 -23.56 8.52 3.96
N ASN A 267 -23.62 9.71 3.36
CA ASN A 267 -22.53 10.69 3.43
C ASN A 267 -22.27 11.19 4.85
N GLU A 268 -23.27 11.21 5.72
CA GLU A 268 -23.17 11.68 7.11
C GLU A 268 -22.29 10.75 7.98
N ALA A 269 -22.06 9.51 7.53
CA ALA A 269 -21.18 8.55 8.19
C ALA A 269 -19.68 8.92 8.13
N PHE A 270 -19.30 9.94 7.32
CA PHE A 270 -17.90 10.23 7.02
C PHE A 270 -17.50 11.66 7.43
N ASN A 271 -16.24 11.79 7.90
CA ASN A 271 -15.62 13.10 8.10
C ASN A 271 -15.18 13.71 6.74
N PHE A 272 -14.67 14.93 6.76
CA PHE A 272 -14.25 15.65 5.55
C PHE A 272 -13.13 14.98 4.75
N LEU A 273 -12.34 14.10 5.38
CA LEU A 273 -11.32 13.27 4.70
C LEU A 273 -11.90 11.97 4.14
N GLY A 274 -13.18 11.68 4.40
CA GLY A 274 -13.86 10.48 3.93
C GLY A 274 -13.64 9.24 4.79
N PHE A 275 -13.13 9.39 6.01
CA PHE A 275 -13.03 8.32 6.98
C PHE A 275 -14.23 8.33 7.93
N ASP A 276 -14.55 7.16 8.50
CA ASP A 276 -15.60 7.00 9.49
C ASP A 276 -15.46 8.01 10.64
N ASN A 277 -16.58 8.61 11.02
CA ASN A 277 -16.68 9.56 12.15
C ASN A 277 -17.20 8.89 13.44
N GLY A 278 -17.28 7.55 13.49
CA GLY A 278 -17.85 6.76 14.57
C GLY A 278 -19.26 6.22 14.29
N TYR A 279 -19.82 6.51 13.11
CA TYR A 279 -21.15 6.06 12.70
C TYR A 279 -21.26 4.52 12.64
N PHE A 280 -20.20 3.84 12.21
CA PHE A 280 -20.18 2.39 12.04
C PHE A 280 -19.71 1.64 13.30
N ASP A 281 -19.47 2.30 14.41
CA ASP A 281 -19.04 1.62 15.63
C ASP A 281 -20.16 0.73 16.19
N ASN A 282 -19.79 -0.43 16.77
CA ASN A 282 -20.76 -1.31 17.40
C ASN A 282 -21.37 -0.62 18.63
N PRO A 283 -22.67 -0.31 18.65
CA PRO A 283 -23.31 0.35 19.80
C PRO A 283 -23.56 -0.60 20.96
N LEU A 284 -23.31 -1.90 20.78
CA LEU A 284 -23.48 -2.94 21.76
C LEU A 284 -22.12 -3.40 22.29
N SER A 285 -22.05 -3.84 23.54
CA SER A 285 -20.84 -4.47 24.05
C SER A 285 -20.75 -5.90 23.52
N SER A 286 -19.56 -6.35 23.09
CA SER A 286 -19.30 -7.73 22.67
C SER A 286 -19.66 -8.80 23.72
N LYS A 287 -19.78 -8.39 24.99
CA LYS A 287 -20.20 -9.23 26.10
C LYS A 287 -21.67 -9.04 26.50
N GLN A 288 -22.43 -8.24 25.71
CA GLN A 288 -23.82 -7.99 26.00
C GLN A 288 -24.65 -9.24 25.70
N GLU A 289 -25.25 -9.82 26.73
CA GLU A 289 -26.24 -10.88 26.56
C GLU A 289 -27.50 -10.29 25.93
N ILE A 290 -27.96 -10.91 24.82
CA ILE A 290 -29.17 -10.53 24.11
C ILE A 290 -30.22 -11.62 24.33
N PRO A 291 -31.22 -11.39 25.20
CA PRO A 291 -32.23 -12.38 25.42
C PRO A 291 -33.17 -12.47 24.23
N PHE A 292 -33.81 -13.64 24.07
CA PHE A 292 -34.86 -13.84 23.11
C PHE A 292 -36.16 -13.20 23.65
N PRO A 293 -36.96 -12.47 22.84
CA PRO A 293 -38.18 -11.87 23.29
C PRO A 293 -39.25 -12.96 23.57
N GLU A 294 -39.72 -13.01 24.81
CA GLU A 294 -40.69 -13.98 25.27
C GLU A 294 -41.96 -13.28 25.76
N THR A 295 -43.11 -13.82 25.37
CA THR A 295 -44.43 -13.25 25.74
C THR A 295 -44.62 -13.24 27.26
N PHE A 296 -44.06 -14.21 27.99
CA PHE A 296 -44.21 -14.34 29.44
C PHE A 296 -43.10 -13.68 30.24
N ASN A 297 -42.05 -13.19 29.59
CA ASN A 297 -40.94 -12.47 30.23
C ASN A 297 -40.82 -11.05 29.69
N ILE A 298 -41.62 -10.15 30.23
CA ILE A 298 -41.65 -8.74 29.82
C ILE A 298 -40.29 -8.08 29.94
N GLY A 299 -39.53 -8.40 31.00
CA GLY A 299 -38.21 -7.80 31.22
C GLY A 299 -37.21 -8.12 30.08
N GLN A 300 -37.18 -9.36 29.63
CA GLN A 300 -36.31 -9.77 28.49
C GLN A 300 -36.78 -9.11 27.19
N SER A 301 -38.07 -9.07 26.94
CA SER A 301 -38.65 -8.45 25.76
C SER A 301 -38.38 -6.93 25.69
N VAL A 302 -38.47 -6.22 26.82
CA VAL A 302 -38.09 -4.80 26.93
C VAL A 302 -36.61 -4.60 26.65
N LEU A 303 -35.74 -5.45 27.21
CA LEU A 303 -34.29 -5.38 26.99
C LEU A 303 -33.97 -5.64 25.52
N THR A 304 -34.52 -6.65 24.90
CA THR A 304 -34.31 -6.95 23.47
C THR A 304 -34.74 -5.79 22.58
N ARG A 305 -35.92 -5.20 22.84
CA ARG A 305 -36.40 -4.00 22.13
C ARG A 305 -35.42 -2.85 22.29
N PHE A 306 -34.97 -2.55 23.52
CA PHE A 306 -34.02 -1.47 23.80
C PHE A 306 -32.68 -1.68 23.08
N LEU A 307 -32.13 -2.90 23.09
CA LEU A 307 -30.91 -3.23 22.39
C LEU A 307 -31.07 -3.12 20.86
N THR A 308 -32.23 -3.55 20.32
CA THR A 308 -32.54 -3.40 18.88
C THR A 308 -32.59 -1.92 18.48
N GLN A 309 -33.15 -1.05 19.31
CA GLN A 309 -33.26 0.38 19.06
C GLN A 309 -31.92 1.12 19.06
N LYS A 310 -30.85 0.52 19.63
CA LYS A 310 -29.50 1.11 19.57
C LYS A 310 -28.83 0.98 18.21
N LEU A 311 -29.28 0.02 17.40
CA LEU A 311 -28.72 -0.18 16.06
C LEU A 311 -29.21 0.92 15.13
N GLU A 312 -28.30 1.44 14.32
CA GLU A 312 -28.63 2.37 13.24
C GLU A 312 -29.65 1.73 12.26
N SER A 313 -30.64 2.50 11.83
CA SER A 313 -31.76 1.95 11.05
C SER A 313 -31.44 1.72 9.56
N THR A 314 -30.42 2.41 9.01
CA THR A 314 -30.05 2.27 7.61
C THR A 314 -29.54 0.88 7.30
N MET A 315 -30.26 0.16 6.44
CA MET A 315 -29.95 -1.21 5.99
C MET A 315 -29.86 -1.33 4.47
N ASP A 316 -30.18 -0.25 3.73
CA ASP A 316 -30.13 -0.19 2.27
C ASP A 316 -29.10 0.83 1.78
N ALA A 317 -28.61 0.63 0.54
CA ALA A 317 -27.71 1.55 -0.10
C ALA A 317 -28.39 2.88 -0.46
N SER A 318 -27.73 3.98 -0.18
CA SER A 318 -28.15 5.32 -0.57
C SER A 318 -27.59 5.70 -1.94
N ARG A 319 -28.33 6.51 -2.73
CA ARG A 319 -27.86 7.07 -3.99
C ARG A 319 -27.36 8.48 -3.76
N PHE A 320 -26.21 8.78 -4.35
CA PHE A 320 -25.64 10.13 -4.36
C PHE A 320 -24.72 10.34 -5.57
N GLN A 321 -24.40 11.59 -5.87
CA GLN A 321 -23.45 11.87 -6.93
C GLN A 321 -22.02 11.59 -6.47
N SER A 322 -21.31 10.71 -7.20
CA SER A 322 -19.87 10.48 -6.99
C SER A 322 -19.04 11.70 -7.37
N PHE A 323 -17.84 11.81 -6.82
CA PHE A 323 -16.90 12.87 -7.16
C PHE A 323 -15.77 12.36 -8.07
N LEU A 324 -14.83 13.22 -8.44
CA LEU A 324 -13.63 12.86 -9.18
C LEU A 324 -12.69 12.01 -8.30
N ASN A 325 -11.97 11.09 -8.92
CA ASN A 325 -10.85 10.44 -8.27
C ASN A 325 -9.71 11.45 -8.13
N TYR A 326 -9.08 11.51 -6.97
CA TYR A 326 -7.97 12.44 -6.75
C TYR A 326 -6.91 11.86 -5.83
N SER A 327 -5.70 12.35 -6.01
CA SER A 327 -4.57 12.07 -5.13
C SER A 327 -3.76 13.35 -4.93
N ILE A 328 -3.42 13.65 -3.69
CA ILE A 328 -2.59 14.78 -3.28
C ILE A 328 -1.40 14.21 -2.53
N GLY A 329 -0.19 14.63 -2.91
CA GLY A 329 1.03 14.20 -2.26
C GLY A 329 1.99 15.37 -2.05
N ALA A 330 2.69 15.35 -0.92
CA ALA A 330 3.75 16.29 -0.60
C ALA A 330 4.93 15.55 0.00
N THR A 331 6.14 15.86 -0.45
CA THR A 331 7.38 15.30 0.11
C THR A 331 8.40 16.41 0.29
N ALA A 332 9.06 16.40 1.44
CA ALA A 332 10.18 17.27 1.77
C ALA A 332 11.34 16.40 2.29
N SER A 333 12.52 16.56 1.74
CA SER A 333 13.69 15.77 2.11
C SER A 333 14.95 16.60 1.93
N ASN A 334 15.89 16.49 2.85
CA ASN A 334 17.17 17.16 2.77
C ASN A 334 18.21 16.50 3.68
N GLN A 335 19.47 16.84 3.46
CA GLN A 335 20.61 16.50 4.31
C GLN A 335 21.37 17.77 4.68
N TYR A 336 21.79 17.85 5.93
CA TYR A 336 22.66 18.91 6.43
C TYR A 336 23.97 18.31 6.93
N ASN A 337 25.10 18.88 6.53
CA ASN A 337 26.41 18.53 7.06
C ASN A 337 26.62 19.26 8.39
N LEU A 338 26.75 18.50 9.47
CA LEU A 338 27.07 19.04 10.81
C LEU A 338 28.57 19.25 10.99
N SER A 339 29.38 18.45 10.30
CA SER A 339 30.85 18.57 10.22
C SER A 339 31.33 17.78 9.00
N ASP A 340 32.62 17.80 8.70
CA ASP A 340 33.21 17.03 7.59
C ASP A 340 32.96 15.52 7.67
N THR A 341 32.67 15.01 8.88
CA THR A 341 32.46 13.57 9.13
C THR A 341 31.04 13.21 9.54
N LYS A 342 30.15 14.18 9.73
CA LYS A 342 28.79 13.93 10.23
C LYS A 342 27.74 14.70 9.44
N SER A 343 26.70 14.01 9.03
CA SER A 343 25.53 14.63 8.42
C SER A 343 24.22 14.09 9.05
N ILE A 344 23.22 14.95 9.08
CA ILE A 344 21.86 14.61 9.50
C ILE A 344 20.94 14.79 8.31
N GLY A 345 20.09 13.79 8.04
CA GLY A 345 19.10 13.85 6.99
C GLY A 345 17.69 13.74 7.57
N TYR A 346 16.71 14.29 6.87
CA TYR A 346 15.30 14.08 7.16
C TYR A 346 14.51 13.82 5.89
N ILE A 347 13.40 13.13 6.05
CA ILE A 347 12.34 12.98 5.06
C ILE A 347 10.98 13.13 5.75
N ALA A 348 10.09 13.88 5.11
CA ALA A 348 8.69 13.97 5.48
C ALA A 348 7.85 13.83 4.21
N SER A 349 6.95 12.86 4.16
CA SER A 349 6.05 12.66 3.02
C SER A 349 4.64 12.41 3.53
N LEU A 350 3.66 13.09 2.91
CA LEU A 350 2.24 12.96 3.18
C LEU A 350 1.52 12.65 1.88
N SER A 351 0.47 11.84 1.96
CA SER A 351 -0.37 11.52 0.82
C SER A 351 -1.82 11.32 1.25
N LEU A 352 -2.73 11.79 0.41
CA LEU A 352 -4.17 11.55 0.50
C LEU A 352 -4.68 11.15 -0.87
N LYS A 353 -5.46 10.05 -0.95
CA LYS A 353 -6.04 9.54 -2.18
C LYS A 353 -7.51 9.19 -1.93
N ARG A 354 -8.36 9.46 -2.91
CA ARG A 354 -9.75 9.04 -2.92
C ARG A 354 -10.13 8.54 -4.30
N ASP A 355 -10.69 7.34 -4.35
CA ASP A 355 -11.13 6.68 -5.59
C ASP A 355 -12.61 6.27 -5.45
N TYR A 356 -13.36 6.41 -6.55
CA TYR A 356 -14.73 5.95 -6.72
C TYR A 356 -14.76 4.87 -7.78
N GLU A 357 -15.40 3.76 -7.47
CA GLU A 357 -15.65 2.65 -8.40
C GLU A 357 -17.16 2.39 -8.46
N TYR A 358 -17.72 2.30 -9.66
CA TYR A 358 -19.13 1.99 -9.87
C TYR A 358 -19.30 1.07 -11.06
N TYR A 359 -20.14 0.06 -10.90
CA TYR A 359 -20.52 -0.87 -11.95
C TYR A 359 -22.03 -1.06 -11.93
N GLU A 360 -22.70 -0.71 -13.02
CA GLU A 360 -24.16 -0.87 -13.19
C GLU A 360 -24.56 -2.34 -13.32
N SER A 361 -23.69 -3.18 -13.91
CA SER A 361 -23.89 -4.61 -14.12
C SER A 361 -22.82 -5.40 -13.39
N PHE A 362 -22.94 -5.48 -12.07
CA PHE A 362 -22.07 -6.28 -11.22
C PHE A 362 -22.59 -7.71 -11.12
N PHE A 363 -21.71 -8.68 -11.27
CA PHE A 363 -22.00 -10.09 -11.08
C PHE A 363 -21.11 -10.67 -9.99
N ASN A 364 -21.71 -11.32 -9.00
CA ASN A 364 -21.02 -12.09 -7.98
C ASN A 364 -21.72 -13.45 -7.87
N GLY A 365 -20.99 -14.55 -8.06
CA GLY A 365 -21.54 -15.88 -8.03
C GLY A 365 -20.65 -16.86 -7.29
N THR A 366 -21.28 -17.77 -6.56
CA THR A 366 -20.63 -18.91 -5.95
C THR A 366 -21.02 -20.17 -6.71
N VAL A 367 -20.05 -21.00 -7.03
CA VAL A 367 -20.27 -22.29 -7.68
C VAL A 367 -19.84 -23.41 -6.73
N GLU A 368 -20.55 -24.51 -6.79
CA GLU A 368 -20.27 -25.70 -6.01
C GLU A 368 -20.04 -26.91 -6.93
N LYS A 369 -19.28 -27.86 -6.45
CA LYS A 369 -19.07 -29.14 -7.10
C LYS A 369 -19.45 -30.26 -6.13
N GLU A 370 -20.55 -30.94 -6.41
CA GLU A 370 -21.06 -32.02 -5.57
C GLU A 370 -20.02 -33.15 -5.37
N ASN A 371 -19.31 -33.50 -6.45
CA ASN A 371 -18.21 -34.47 -6.40
C ASN A 371 -17.26 -34.26 -7.61
N ILE A 372 -16.10 -34.95 -7.59
CA ILE A 372 -15.03 -34.78 -8.58
C ILE A 372 -15.49 -35.02 -10.03
N ASN A 373 -16.50 -35.82 -10.25
CA ASN A 373 -17.00 -36.22 -11.58
C ASN A 373 -18.15 -35.36 -12.10
N LYS A 374 -18.71 -34.46 -11.27
CA LYS A 374 -19.80 -33.56 -11.64
C LYS A 374 -19.24 -32.23 -12.15
N PRO A 375 -19.96 -31.51 -13.04
CA PRO A 375 -19.62 -30.14 -13.40
C PRO A 375 -19.77 -29.21 -12.20
N LEU A 376 -19.22 -28.00 -12.32
CA LEU A 376 -19.52 -26.90 -11.40
C LEU A 376 -20.96 -26.45 -11.65
N GLU A 377 -21.75 -26.36 -10.58
CA GLU A 377 -23.12 -25.87 -10.58
C GLU A 377 -23.20 -24.56 -9.80
N PRO A 378 -24.04 -23.58 -10.19
CA PRO A 378 -24.21 -22.37 -9.43
C PRO A 378 -24.85 -22.70 -8.08
N TYR A 379 -24.23 -22.21 -7.00
CA TYR A 379 -24.78 -22.25 -5.64
C TYR A 379 -25.61 -21.00 -5.40
N SER A 380 -25.04 -19.83 -5.64
CA SER A 380 -25.73 -18.54 -5.54
C SER A 380 -25.25 -17.55 -6.58
N GLU A 381 -26.11 -16.64 -6.99
CA GLU A 381 -25.79 -15.53 -7.89
C GLU A 381 -26.39 -14.23 -7.35
N GLN A 382 -25.62 -13.15 -7.47
CA GLN A 382 -26.09 -11.80 -7.26
C GLN A 382 -25.76 -10.94 -8.47
N VAL A 383 -26.77 -10.31 -9.06
CA VAL A 383 -26.64 -9.43 -10.21
C VAL A 383 -27.25 -8.08 -9.85
N GLY A 384 -26.51 -7.01 -10.08
CA GLY A 384 -27.00 -5.67 -9.75
C GLY A 384 -25.93 -4.60 -9.88
N GLU A 385 -26.06 -3.57 -9.06
CA GLU A 385 -25.15 -2.43 -9.01
C GLU A 385 -24.13 -2.62 -7.90
N PHE A 386 -22.93 -2.13 -8.13
CA PHE A 386 -21.85 -2.07 -7.15
C PHE A 386 -21.29 -0.65 -7.09
N GLY A 387 -21.16 -0.10 -5.90
CA GLY A 387 -20.49 1.16 -5.65
C GLY A 387 -19.45 1.02 -4.55
N GLN A 388 -18.27 1.61 -4.73
CA GLN A 388 -17.21 1.59 -3.73
C GLN A 388 -16.47 2.93 -3.68
N VAL A 389 -16.18 3.40 -2.46
CA VAL A 389 -15.31 4.56 -2.21
C VAL A 389 -14.12 4.10 -1.39
N LYS A 390 -12.92 4.36 -1.88
CA LYS A 390 -11.65 4.07 -1.20
C LYS A 390 -10.96 5.37 -0.82
N ASN A 391 -10.67 5.54 0.47
CA ASN A 391 -9.90 6.65 1.01
C ASN A 391 -8.59 6.12 1.57
N LEU A 392 -7.48 6.76 1.26
CA LEU A 392 -6.16 6.37 1.71
C LEU A 392 -5.38 7.60 2.16
N GLY A 393 -5.01 7.63 3.43
CA GLY A 393 -4.09 8.62 4.00
C GLY A 393 -2.79 7.94 4.41
N SER A 394 -1.64 8.55 4.13
CA SER A 394 -0.35 8.02 4.56
C SER A 394 0.62 9.12 4.94
N ALA A 395 1.51 8.80 5.88
CA ALA A 395 2.58 9.66 6.34
C ALA A 395 3.87 8.84 6.52
N LEU A 396 4.98 9.37 6.03
CA LEU A 396 6.33 8.88 6.28
C LEU A 396 7.16 10.03 6.86
N LEU A 397 7.66 9.85 8.07
CA LEU A 397 8.62 10.75 8.70
C LEU A 397 9.89 9.96 8.97
N GLY A 398 11.05 10.50 8.60
CA GLY A 398 12.32 9.83 8.80
C GLY A 398 13.40 10.81 9.21
N ILE A 399 14.29 10.35 10.07
CA ILE A 399 15.54 11.01 10.42
C ILE A 399 16.69 10.03 10.26
N SER A 400 17.84 10.53 9.86
CA SER A 400 19.05 9.73 9.78
C SER A 400 20.24 10.52 10.23
N LEU A 401 21.20 9.81 10.82
CA LEU A 401 22.52 10.33 11.17
C LEU A 401 23.55 9.48 10.44
N LYS A 402 24.39 10.12 9.64
CA LYS A 402 25.52 9.48 8.97
C LYS A 402 26.81 10.02 9.56
N THR A 403 27.72 9.12 9.85
CA THR A 403 29.11 9.41 10.24
C THR A 403 30.05 8.77 9.24
N THR A 404 31.35 8.91 9.38
CA THR A 404 32.35 8.29 8.49
C THR A 404 32.11 6.78 8.29
N ASN A 405 31.84 6.05 9.38
CA ASN A 405 31.76 4.59 9.35
C ASN A 405 30.39 4.03 9.77
N SER A 406 29.42 4.88 10.05
CA SER A 406 28.12 4.42 10.55
C SER A 406 26.97 5.25 9.99
N LYS A 407 25.85 4.59 9.72
CA LYS A 407 24.58 5.22 9.36
C LYS A 407 23.48 4.71 10.27
N TYR A 408 22.72 5.62 10.87
CA TYR A 408 21.54 5.33 11.68
C TYR A 408 20.32 5.93 11.01
N LYS A 409 19.22 5.23 11.01
CA LYS A 409 17.97 5.67 10.41
C LYS A 409 16.79 5.25 11.27
N LEU A 410 15.90 6.18 11.56
CA LEU A 410 14.64 5.96 12.23
C LEU A 410 13.52 6.53 11.38
N ASN A 411 12.56 5.70 11.03
CA ASN A 411 11.37 6.11 10.28
C ASN A 411 10.12 5.88 11.12
N LEU A 412 9.09 6.68 10.86
CA LEU A 412 7.72 6.48 11.29
C LEU A 412 6.86 6.40 10.03
N LEU A 413 6.23 5.25 9.81
CA LEU A 413 5.26 5.03 8.75
C LEU A 413 3.87 4.90 9.37
N ALA A 414 2.95 5.74 8.96
CA ALA A 414 1.55 5.67 9.32
C ALA A 414 0.69 5.60 8.06
N ILE A 415 -0.23 4.63 8.01
CA ILE A 415 -1.16 4.44 6.90
C ILE A 415 -2.56 4.23 7.49
N LYS A 416 -3.54 4.94 6.94
CA LYS A 416 -4.96 4.77 7.22
C LYS A 416 -5.72 4.59 5.92
N SER A 417 -6.48 3.49 5.81
CA SER A 417 -7.35 3.20 4.67
C SER A 417 -8.78 3.00 5.15
N GLY A 418 -9.73 3.67 4.51
CA GLY A 418 -11.18 3.49 4.69
C GLY A 418 -11.81 3.05 3.38
N GLU A 419 -12.51 1.93 3.38
CA GLU A 419 -13.14 1.36 2.21
C GLU A 419 -14.64 1.14 2.48
N SER A 420 -15.49 1.93 1.80
CA SER A 420 -16.94 1.88 1.90
C SER A 420 -17.52 1.28 0.64
N GLY A 421 -18.32 0.22 0.74
CA GLY A 421 -18.91 -0.48 -0.40
C GLY A 421 -20.41 -0.67 -0.26
N ALA A 422 -21.11 -0.74 -1.38
CA ALA A 422 -22.52 -1.11 -1.49
C ALA A 422 -22.75 -2.01 -2.69
N ILE A 423 -23.59 -3.02 -2.51
CA ILE A 423 -24.09 -3.88 -3.60
C ILE A 423 -25.61 -3.91 -3.47
N LYS A 424 -26.32 -3.68 -4.57
CA LYS A 424 -27.77 -3.75 -4.61
C LYS A 424 -28.23 -4.44 -5.88
N GLY A 425 -29.08 -5.46 -5.75
CA GLY A 425 -29.59 -6.16 -6.92
C GLY A 425 -30.33 -7.45 -6.61
N ASN A 426 -30.56 -8.25 -7.64
CA ASN A 426 -31.25 -9.53 -7.54
C ASN A 426 -30.28 -10.60 -7.02
N TYR A 427 -30.76 -11.42 -6.10
CA TYR A 427 -30.07 -12.56 -5.52
C TYR A 427 -30.83 -13.86 -5.85
N LYS A 428 -30.08 -14.88 -6.23
CA LYS A 428 -30.65 -16.24 -6.45
C LYS A 428 -29.85 -17.25 -5.67
N GLU A 429 -30.55 -18.09 -4.96
CA GLU A 429 -30.06 -19.34 -4.36
C GLU A 429 -30.56 -20.51 -5.20
N PHE A 430 -29.70 -21.49 -5.53
CA PHE A 430 -30.02 -22.58 -6.44
C PHE A 430 -30.10 -23.94 -5.75
N ILE A 431 -29.37 -24.11 -4.64
CA ILE A 431 -29.24 -25.41 -3.95
C ILE A 431 -30.03 -25.37 -2.63
N GLU A 432 -29.83 -26.03 -1.66
CA GLU A 432 -30.42 -26.15 -0.33
C GLU A 432 -31.89 -25.64 -0.17
N ASN A 433 -32.17 -24.43 -0.54
CA ASN A 433 -33.52 -23.84 -0.52
C ASN A 433 -33.63 -22.78 -1.64
N PRO A 434 -33.90 -23.21 -2.89
CA PRO A 434 -33.89 -22.29 -4.04
C PRO A 434 -34.92 -21.18 -3.93
N TYR A 435 -34.46 -19.92 -4.08
CA TYR A 435 -35.34 -18.75 -4.10
C TYR A 435 -34.72 -17.61 -4.92
N ASN A 436 -35.57 -16.67 -5.32
CA ASN A 436 -35.16 -15.38 -5.87
C ASN A 436 -35.45 -14.32 -4.80
N GLY A 437 -34.56 -13.32 -4.73
CA GLY A 437 -34.73 -12.24 -3.78
C GLY A 437 -34.06 -10.94 -4.25
N ASP A 438 -34.40 -9.86 -3.57
CA ASP A 438 -33.70 -8.59 -3.67
C ASP A 438 -32.69 -8.48 -2.53
N ALA A 439 -31.44 -8.20 -2.87
CA ALA A 439 -30.37 -8.10 -1.89
C ALA A 439 -29.79 -6.68 -1.84
N SER A 440 -29.48 -6.24 -0.62
CA SER A 440 -28.67 -5.05 -0.34
C SER A 440 -27.57 -5.44 0.64
N ILE A 441 -26.34 -5.06 0.30
CA ILE A 441 -25.15 -5.28 1.12
C ILE A 441 -24.44 -3.96 1.28
N LEU A 442 -24.10 -3.60 2.52
CA LEU A 442 -23.29 -2.43 2.85
C LEU A 442 -22.07 -2.88 3.63
N THR A 443 -20.92 -2.30 3.30
CA THR A 443 -19.64 -2.61 3.94
C THR A 443 -18.90 -1.35 4.30
N TYR A 444 -18.18 -1.38 5.42
CA TYR A 444 -17.13 -0.42 5.72
C TYR A 444 -15.96 -1.11 6.41
N THR A 445 -14.77 -0.95 5.85
CA THR A 445 -13.54 -1.48 6.43
C THR A 445 -12.55 -0.37 6.70
N ASP A 446 -12.08 -0.25 7.95
CA ASP A 446 -11.03 0.66 8.40
C ASP A 446 -9.75 -0.13 8.65
N ARG A 447 -8.63 0.26 8.01
CA ARG A 447 -7.32 -0.37 8.16
C ARG A 447 -6.31 0.67 8.57
N ASN A 448 -5.57 0.38 9.63
CA ASN A 448 -4.54 1.27 10.16
C ASN A 448 -3.25 0.49 10.34
N ILE A 449 -2.14 1.04 9.84
CA ILE A 449 -0.78 0.56 10.12
C ILE A 449 0.02 1.69 10.74
N LEU A 450 0.74 1.36 11.79
CA LEU A 450 1.80 2.20 12.34
C LEU A 450 3.05 1.34 12.49
N SER A 451 4.16 1.78 11.89
CA SER A 451 5.45 1.07 11.94
C SER A 451 6.57 2.05 12.25
N LEU A 452 7.50 1.62 13.11
CA LEU A 452 8.67 2.42 13.52
C LEU A 452 9.97 1.67 13.22
N PRO A 453 10.35 1.49 11.94
CA PRO A 453 11.59 0.82 11.57
C PRO A 453 12.80 1.66 11.93
N PHE A 454 13.70 1.06 12.70
CA PHE A 454 15.04 1.53 12.98
C PHE A 454 16.05 0.66 12.24
N SER A 455 17.08 1.27 11.65
CA SER A 455 18.22 0.57 11.08
C SER A 455 19.52 1.25 11.43
N SER A 456 20.55 0.45 11.66
CA SER A 456 21.93 0.95 11.78
C SER A 456 22.85 0.09 10.92
N GLN A 457 23.79 0.74 10.27
CA GLN A 457 24.83 0.12 9.47
C GLN A 457 26.18 0.61 9.95
N HIS A 458 27.10 -0.31 10.21
CA HIS A 458 28.47 -0.02 10.63
C HIS A 458 29.46 -0.66 9.68
N ILE A 459 30.42 0.12 9.23
CA ILE A 459 31.46 -0.32 8.29
C ILE A 459 32.78 -0.40 9.05
N PHE A 460 33.50 -1.50 8.87
CA PHE A 460 34.79 -1.77 9.53
C PHE A 460 35.85 -2.11 8.50
N ASN A 461 37.09 -2.08 8.92
CA ASN A 461 38.26 -2.52 8.15
C ASN A 461 38.34 -1.90 6.74
N GLY A 462 38.14 -0.55 6.64
CA GLY A 462 38.20 0.13 5.35
C GLY A 462 37.19 -0.35 4.33
N GLY A 463 35.98 -0.77 4.78
CA GLY A 463 34.90 -1.23 3.90
C GLY A 463 34.87 -2.73 3.64
N ASN A 464 35.83 -3.52 4.19
CA ASN A 464 35.86 -4.97 3.97
C ASN A 464 34.85 -5.75 4.83
N SER A 465 34.27 -5.12 5.84
CA SER A 465 33.21 -5.75 6.64
C SER A 465 32.15 -4.75 7.06
N SER A 466 30.91 -5.20 7.20
CA SER A 466 29.81 -4.38 7.69
C SER A 466 28.90 -5.16 8.64
N LEU A 467 28.32 -4.44 9.59
CA LEU A 467 27.28 -4.94 10.49
C LEU A 467 26.01 -4.12 10.24
N ASP A 468 24.96 -4.79 9.85
CA ASP A 468 23.64 -4.24 9.63
C ASP A 468 22.69 -4.73 10.73
N ILE A 469 22.04 -3.81 11.44
CA ILE A 469 21.05 -4.09 12.48
C ILE A 469 19.77 -3.40 12.09
N LYS A 470 18.66 -4.13 12.10
CA LYS A 470 17.33 -3.61 11.83
C LYS A 470 16.34 -4.10 12.88
N ILE A 471 15.42 -3.24 13.27
CA ILE A 471 14.29 -3.58 14.13
C ILE A 471 13.07 -2.74 13.74
N ALA A 472 11.90 -3.36 13.67
CA ALA A 472 10.65 -2.67 13.36
C ALA A 472 9.52 -3.18 14.25
N PRO A 473 9.20 -2.47 15.33
CA PRO A 473 7.91 -2.63 15.96
C PRO A 473 6.83 -2.04 15.04
N SER A 474 5.77 -2.83 14.84
CA SER A 474 4.67 -2.46 13.93
C SER A 474 3.35 -2.94 14.51
N ILE A 475 2.32 -2.15 14.35
CA ILE A 475 0.96 -2.48 14.77
C ILE A 475 0.02 -2.34 13.58
N ALA A 476 -0.91 -3.28 13.45
CA ALA A 476 -2.03 -3.17 12.52
C ALA A 476 -3.35 -3.30 13.27
N ARG A 477 -4.33 -2.54 12.82
CA ARG A 477 -5.70 -2.58 13.32
C ARG A 477 -6.62 -2.57 12.13
N VAL A 478 -7.45 -3.60 12.03
CA VAL A 478 -8.44 -3.73 10.96
C VAL A 478 -9.80 -3.90 11.60
N TYR A 479 -10.75 -3.12 11.13
CA TYR A 479 -12.12 -3.17 11.60
C TYR A 479 -13.05 -3.25 10.38
N ASP A 480 -13.72 -4.38 10.22
CA ASP A 480 -14.91 -4.44 9.38
C ASP A 480 -16.08 -3.99 10.27
N LYS A 481 -16.50 -2.77 10.02
CA LYS A 481 -17.48 -2.11 10.87
C LYS A 481 -18.85 -2.18 10.21
N ASP A 482 -19.80 -2.74 10.93
CA ASP A 482 -21.20 -2.73 10.55
C ASP A 482 -21.48 -3.26 9.13
N PHE A 483 -20.89 -4.42 8.82
CA PHE A 483 -21.30 -5.14 7.61
C PHE A 483 -22.78 -5.46 7.69
N LYS A 484 -23.55 -5.01 6.70
CA LYS A 484 -25.00 -5.20 6.62
C LYS A 484 -25.32 -6.04 5.39
N LYS A 485 -26.11 -7.09 5.57
CA LYS A 485 -26.64 -7.88 4.47
C LYS A 485 -28.14 -8.09 4.69
N THR A 486 -28.93 -7.70 3.72
CA THR A 486 -30.38 -7.93 3.69
C THR A 486 -30.74 -8.64 2.40
N VAL A 487 -31.53 -9.69 2.50
CA VAL A 487 -32.15 -10.36 1.35
C VAL A 487 -33.63 -10.53 1.63
N PHE A 488 -34.46 -9.96 0.76
CA PHE A 488 -35.89 -10.22 0.75
C PHE A 488 -36.19 -11.28 -0.29
N GLU A 489 -36.72 -12.43 0.16
CA GLU A 489 -37.24 -13.49 -0.72
C GLU A 489 -38.51 -13.00 -1.42
N ILE A 490 -38.61 -13.23 -2.73
CA ILE A 490 -39.76 -12.89 -3.54
C ILE A 490 -40.67 -14.12 -3.60
N ALA A 491 -41.79 -14.07 -2.86
CA ALA A 491 -42.79 -15.11 -2.87
C ALA A 491 -43.51 -15.20 -4.24
N PRO A 492 -44.19 -16.34 -4.56
CA PRO A 492 -44.90 -16.49 -5.83
C PRO A 492 -46.01 -15.46 -6.08
N ASN A 493 -46.54 -14.86 -5.04
CA ASN A 493 -47.53 -13.77 -5.12
C ASN A 493 -46.90 -12.37 -5.28
N GLY A 494 -45.56 -12.29 -5.42
CA GLY A 494 -44.82 -11.04 -5.54
C GLY A 494 -44.51 -10.34 -4.22
N ASN A 495 -44.95 -10.85 -3.08
CA ASN A 495 -44.62 -10.26 -1.79
C ASN A 495 -43.15 -10.51 -1.47
N LYS A 496 -42.51 -9.52 -0.88
CA LYS A 496 -41.13 -9.57 -0.40
C LYS A 496 -41.11 -9.89 1.09
N LEU A 497 -40.42 -10.95 1.47
CA LEU A 497 -40.42 -11.51 2.82
C LEU A 497 -38.99 -11.68 3.34
N ILE A 498 -38.80 -11.48 4.64
CA ILE A 498 -37.59 -12.00 5.31
C ILE A 498 -37.76 -13.53 5.37
N SER A 499 -36.76 -14.27 4.92
CA SER A 499 -36.76 -15.72 4.98
C SER A 499 -36.97 -16.21 6.41
N PRO A 500 -37.79 -17.24 6.62
CA PRO A 500 -37.94 -17.88 7.92
C PRO A 500 -36.68 -18.64 8.37
N ASN A 501 -35.75 -18.89 7.45
CA ASN A 501 -34.48 -19.51 7.76
C ASN A 501 -33.55 -18.51 8.47
N THR A 502 -33.17 -18.80 9.71
CA THR A 502 -32.35 -17.92 10.54
C THR A 502 -30.99 -17.62 9.93
N THR A 503 -30.42 -18.50 9.10
CA THR A 503 -29.16 -18.28 8.41
C THR A 503 -29.23 -17.23 7.30
N GLN A 504 -30.44 -16.95 6.81
CA GLN A 504 -30.73 -15.98 5.76
C GLN A 504 -31.31 -14.67 6.30
N ASN A 505 -31.47 -14.55 7.60
CA ASN A 505 -31.94 -13.32 8.24
C ASN A 505 -31.00 -12.15 7.97
N PRO A 506 -31.54 -10.92 7.93
CA PRO A 506 -30.70 -9.72 7.83
C PRO A 506 -29.60 -9.72 8.88
N THR A 507 -28.39 -9.38 8.44
CA THR A 507 -27.14 -9.51 9.22
C THR A 507 -26.58 -8.14 9.54
N ARG A 508 -26.06 -8.00 10.75
CA ARG A 508 -25.17 -6.94 11.19
C ARG A 508 -23.92 -7.57 11.78
N LEU A 509 -22.75 -7.31 11.19
CA LEU A 509 -21.50 -7.98 11.57
C LEU A 509 -20.39 -6.95 11.81
N TRP A 510 -19.70 -7.11 12.94
CA TRP A 510 -18.48 -6.40 13.26
C TRP A 510 -17.34 -7.39 13.44
N ARG A 511 -16.22 -7.12 12.80
CA ARG A 511 -14.98 -7.90 12.99
C ARG A 511 -13.84 -6.97 13.34
N SER A 512 -12.99 -7.36 14.27
CA SER A 512 -11.77 -6.64 14.60
C SER A 512 -10.57 -7.57 14.57
N LEU A 513 -9.53 -7.14 13.88
CA LEU A 513 -8.21 -7.77 13.87
C LEU A 513 -7.21 -6.78 14.45
N LYS A 514 -6.50 -7.22 15.49
CA LYS A 514 -5.38 -6.51 16.10
C LYS A 514 -4.14 -7.37 15.93
N GLU A 515 -3.14 -6.85 15.24
CA GLU A 515 -1.89 -7.57 15.04
C GLU A 515 -0.72 -6.68 15.42
N ASP A 516 0.11 -7.18 16.33
CA ASP A 516 1.33 -6.53 16.81
C ASP A 516 2.53 -7.39 16.39
N VAL A 517 3.51 -6.77 15.74
CA VAL A 517 4.69 -7.45 15.22
C VAL A 517 5.94 -6.71 15.68
N ILE A 518 6.92 -7.45 16.18
CA ILE A 518 8.29 -6.95 16.36
C ILE A 518 9.19 -7.82 15.51
N SER A 519 9.71 -7.25 14.42
CA SER A 519 10.65 -7.93 13.54
C SER A 519 12.05 -7.34 13.70
N SER A 520 13.07 -8.17 13.75
CA SER A 520 14.46 -7.74 13.84
C SER A 520 15.36 -8.60 12.99
N LYS A 521 16.45 -8.01 12.49
CA LYS A 521 17.47 -8.69 11.69
C LYS A 521 18.83 -8.12 12.02
N ILE A 522 19.79 -9.01 12.29
CA ILE A 522 21.21 -8.67 12.46
C ILE A 522 21.98 -9.43 11.40
N GLN A 523 22.82 -8.73 10.63
CA GLN A 523 23.61 -9.32 9.56
C GLN A 523 25.01 -8.74 9.55
N TYR A 524 26.02 -9.60 9.62
CA TYR A 524 27.42 -9.26 9.43
C TYR A 524 27.88 -9.74 8.06
N ASN A 525 28.49 -8.84 7.29
CA ASN A 525 29.03 -9.12 5.96
C ASN A 525 30.54 -8.99 6.02
N LEU A 526 31.24 -9.94 5.41
CA LEU A 526 32.70 -9.98 5.29
C LEU A 526 33.05 -10.19 3.82
N ASP A 527 33.69 -9.19 3.20
CA ASP A 527 34.19 -9.28 1.83
C ASP A 527 35.61 -9.85 1.85
N LEU A 528 35.79 -10.98 1.19
CA LEU A 528 37.08 -11.64 1.01
C LEU A 528 37.68 -11.13 -0.30
N LYS A 529 38.72 -10.29 -0.18
CA LYS A 529 39.47 -9.72 -1.31
C LYS A 529 40.84 -10.40 -1.40
N GLY A 530 40.92 -11.54 -2.07
CA GLY A 530 42.18 -12.22 -2.37
C GLY A 530 42.54 -12.08 -3.86
N GLU A 531 43.83 -12.15 -4.21
CA GLU A 531 44.31 -12.05 -5.60
C GLU A 531 43.69 -13.12 -6.53
N LYS A 532 43.33 -14.31 -5.99
CA LYS A 532 42.77 -15.43 -6.75
C LYS A 532 41.32 -15.75 -6.44
N ILE A 533 40.79 -15.26 -5.30
CA ILE A 533 39.43 -15.58 -4.87
C ILE A 533 38.80 -14.29 -4.32
N GLN A 534 37.73 -13.88 -4.96
CA GLN A 534 36.85 -12.83 -4.45
C GLN A 534 35.57 -13.50 -3.97
N GLY A 535 35.13 -13.16 -2.79
CA GLY A 535 33.94 -13.76 -2.20
C GLY A 535 33.35 -12.89 -1.11
N LYS A 536 32.12 -13.22 -0.71
CA LYS A 536 31.43 -12.54 0.38
C LYS A 536 30.85 -13.58 1.31
N ILE A 537 31.13 -13.48 2.59
CA ILE A 537 30.53 -14.28 3.64
C ILE A 537 29.53 -13.42 4.40
N LYS A 538 28.35 -13.95 4.63
CA LYS A 538 27.32 -13.30 5.42
C LYS A 538 26.91 -14.16 6.60
N PHE A 539 26.88 -13.58 7.78
CA PHE A 539 26.34 -14.18 9.00
C PHE A 539 25.13 -13.37 9.45
N GLY A 540 24.09 -14.03 9.88
CA GLY A 540 22.93 -13.28 10.33
C GLY A 540 21.96 -14.11 11.15
N SER A 541 21.09 -13.36 11.82
CA SER A 541 19.95 -13.88 12.55
C SER A 541 18.77 -12.94 12.32
N SER A 542 17.58 -13.51 12.15
CA SER A 542 16.34 -12.78 12.17
C SER A 542 15.42 -13.33 13.24
N PHE A 543 14.66 -12.44 13.84
CA PHE A 543 13.69 -12.76 14.87
C PHE A 543 12.41 -12.01 14.61
N THR A 544 11.27 -12.70 14.66
CA THR A 544 9.95 -12.11 14.56
C THR A 544 9.08 -12.63 15.71
N TYR A 545 8.52 -11.69 16.45
CA TYR A 545 7.44 -11.94 17.40
C TYR A 545 6.17 -11.35 16.84
N LYS A 546 5.10 -12.14 16.81
CA LYS A 546 3.80 -11.77 16.27
C LYS A 546 2.71 -12.18 17.24
N GLN A 547 1.86 -11.24 17.57
CA GLN A 547 0.64 -11.46 18.34
C GLN A 547 -0.54 -11.01 17.51
N ARG A 548 -1.56 -11.87 17.43
CA ARG A 548 -2.76 -11.62 16.63
C ARG A 548 -4.00 -11.94 17.44
N ASP A 549 -4.87 -10.96 17.59
CA ASP A 549 -6.17 -11.07 18.24
C ASP A 549 -7.26 -10.78 17.22
N PHE A 550 -8.21 -11.69 17.11
CA PHE A 550 -9.37 -11.55 16.23
C PHE A 550 -10.65 -11.73 17.01
N GLU A 551 -11.62 -10.85 16.77
CA GLU A 551 -12.93 -10.86 17.42
C GLU A 551 -14.01 -10.62 16.37
N THR A 552 -15.13 -11.32 16.52
CA THR A 552 -16.29 -11.19 15.64
C THR A 552 -17.58 -11.11 16.47
N ASP A 553 -18.44 -10.16 16.13
CA ASP A 553 -19.81 -10.04 16.65
C ASP A 553 -20.79 -10.13 15.48
N ASP A 554 -21.53 -11.24 15.38
CA ASP A 554 -22.53 -11.48 14.32
C ASP A 554 -23.94 -11.45 14.92
N TYR A 555 -24.69 -10.43 14.55
CA TYR A 555 -26.07 -10.25 14.93
C TYR A 555 -26.99 -10.53 13.75
N ARG A 556 -28.07 -11.27 14.02
CA ARG A 556 -29.15 -11.50 13.07
C ARG A 556 -30.39 -10.72 13.49
N ILE A 557 -31.13 -10.23 12.52
CA ILE A 557 -32.38 -9.53 12.76
C ILE A 557 -33.51 -10.45 12.36
N ALA A 558 -34.22 -11.00 13.34
CA ALA A 558 -35.40 -11.81 13.12
C ALA A 558 -36.66 -10.91 13.12
N TYR A 559 -37.66 -11.31 12.40
CA TYR A 559 -38.98 -10.66 12.40
C TYR A 559 -40.07 -11.61 12.92
N ARG A 560 -40.81 -11.17 13.93
CA ARG A 560 -41.95 -11.89 14.44
C ARG A 560 -43.24 -11.34 13.83
N GLY A 561 -44.00 -12.17 13.15
CA GLY A 561 -45.19 -11.79 12.40
C GLY A 561 -45.00 -11.91 10.88
N LEU A 562 -45.84 -11.23 10.11
CA LEU A 562 -45.79 -11.23 8.65
C LEU A 562 -44.83 -10.16 8.15
N SER A 563 -43.62 -10.55 7.75
CA SER A 563 -42.56 -9.59 7.28
C SER A 563 -42.92 -8.89 5.97
N SER A 564 -43.99 -9.28 5.27
CA SER A 564 -44.49 -8.55 4.09
C SER A 564 -44.89 -7.10 4.39
N VAL A 565 -45.21 -6.77 5.65
CA VAL A 565 -45.50 -5.38 6.06
C VAL A 565 -44.32 -4.43 5.88
N LEU A 566 -43.08 -4.96 5.80
CA LEU A 566 -41.88 -4.19 5.51
C LEU A 566 -41.82 -3.69 4.06
N GLY A 567 -42.69 -4.21 3.17
CA GLY A 567 -42.76 -3.78 1.77
C GLY A 567 -41.54 -4.11 0.92
N GLY A 568 -40.59 -4.87 1.45
CA GLY A 568 -39.30 -5.17 0.80
C GLY A 568 -38.30 -3.98 0.84
N ASP A 569 -38.56 -3.02 1.71
CA ASP A 569 -37.59 -1.93 1.99
C ASP A 569 -36.74 -2.32 3.20
N ALA A 570 -35.42 -2.42 2.97
CA ALA A 570 -34.48 -2.83 4.01
C ALA A 570 -34.40 -1.81 5.16
N ASN A 571 -34.62 -0.52 4.91
CA ASN A 571 -34.62 0.51 5.94
C ASN A 571 -35.81 0.38 6.91
N ASN A 572 -36.89 -0.29 6.48
CA ASN A 572 -38.02 -0.57 7.36
C ASN A 572 -37.71 -1.61 8.44
N ILE A 573 -36.70 -2.45 8.25
CA ILE A 573 -36.38 -3.55 9.19
C ILE A 573 -36.12 -3.02 10.59
N LEU A 574 -35.34 -1.94 10.73
CA LEU A 574 -35.01 -1.32 12.02
C LEU A 574 -35.68 0.06 12.22
N ALA A 575 -36.60 0.43 11.36
CA ALA A 575 -37.39 1.64 11.57
C ALA A 575 -38.24 1.54 12.84
N PRO A 576 -38.43 2.63 13.61
CA PRO A 576 -39.08 2.61 14.94
C PRO A 576 -40.46 1.93 14.97
N ASN A 577 -41.22 2.03 13.87
CA ASN A 577 -42.56 1.46 13.75
C ASN A 577 -42.57 -0.06 13.50
N PHE A 578 -41.44 -0.63 13.12
CA PHE A 578 -41.32 -2.07 12.80
C PHE A 578 -40.45 -2.83 13.81
N ILE A 579 -39.87 -2.15 14.80
CA ILE A 579 -39.16 -2.81 15.91
C ILE A 579 -40.19 -3.53 16.80
N TYR A 580 -39.77 -4.69 17.32
CA TYR A 580 -40.61 -5.56 18.16
C TYR A 580 -41.40 -4.77 19.20
N ASP A 581 -42.70 -4.93 19.13
CA ASP A 581 -43.66 -4.30 20.02
C ASP A 581 -44.26 -5.31 21.01
N LEU A 582 -44.29 -4.91 22.28
CA LEU A 582 -44.74 -5.78 23.38
C LEU A 582 -46.22 -6.08 23.36
N ASP A 583 -47.05 -5.12 22.91
CA ASP A 583 -48.50 -5.24 22.94
C ASP A 583 -48.98 -6.13 21.79
N THR A 584 -48.41 -5.96 20.62
CA THR A 584 -48.77 -6.74 19.43
C THR A 584 -48.00 -8.06 19.31
N ASN A 585 -46.89 -8.20 20.04
CA ASN A 585 -45.94 -9.31 19.95
C ASN A 585 -45.42 -9.53 18.52
N GLN A 586 -45.23 -8.44 17.77
CA GLN A 586 -44.75 -8.43 16.39
C GLN A 586 -43.59 -7.44 16.19
N GLY A 587 -42.81 -7.63 15.13
CA GLY A 587 -41.72 -6.71 14.71
C GLY A 587 -40.34 -7.32 14.73
N SER A 588 -39.38 -6.50 14.33
CA SER A 588 -37.95 -6.85 14.22
C SER A 588 -37.24 -6.83 15.57
N TYR A 589 -36.41 -7.82 15.81
CA TYR A 589 -35.53 -7.87 16.98
C TYR A 589 -34.21 -8.53 16.63
N ILE A 590 -33.17 -8.14 17.34
CA ILE A 590 -31.83 -8.72 17.18
C ILE A 590 -31.67 -9.99 17.99
N CYS A 591 -30.88 -10.92 17.45
CA CYS A 591 -30.33 -12.06 18.19
C CYS A 591 -28.85 -12.18 17.92
N LEU A 592 -28.08 -12.53 18.92
CA LEU A 592 -26.66 -12.81 18.79
C LEU A 592 -26.49 -14.22 18.23
N LEU A 593 -25.86 -14.33 17.05
CA LEU A 593 -25.58 -15.62 16.46
C LEU A 593 -24.23 -16.16 16.97
N TYR A 594 -23.24 -15.28 17.03
CA TYR A 594 -21.87 -15.73 17.32
C TYR A 594 -20.97 -14.60 17.81
N THR A 595 -20.16 -14.88 18.84
CA THR A 595 -18.99 -14.11 19.23
C THR A 595 -17.83 -15.07 19.36
N SER A 596 -16.73 -14.80 18.69
CA SER A 596 -15.52 -15.62 18.85
C SER A 596 -14.30 -14.73 19.00
N PRO A 597 -13.69 -14.72 20.16
CA PRO A 597 -12.31 -14.26 20.30
C PRO A 597 -11.35 -15.39 19.88
N SER A 598 -10.38 -15.11 19.05
CA SER A 598 -9.22 -15.98 18.83
C SER A 598 -7.93 -15.22 19.10
N HIS A 599 -7.01 -15.89 19.77
CA HIS A 599 -5.70 -15.35 20.12
C HIS A 599 -4.60 -16.25 19.57
N GLU A 600 -3.68 -15.68 18.82
CA GLU A 600 -2.54 -16.40 18.25
C GLU A 600 -1.24 -15.64 18.54
N THR A 601 -0.26 -16.33 19.08
CA THR A 601 1.09 -15.81 19.29
C THR A 601 2.09 -16.68 18.53
N VAL A 602 2.86 -16.06 17.63
CA VAL A 602 3.92 -16.74 16.86
C VAL A 602 5.27 -16.14 17.24
N LEU A 603 6.19 -17.02 17.60
CA LEU A 603 7.58 -16.71 17.83
C LEU A 603 8.44 -17.43 16.79
N ASP A 604 9.11 -16.66 15.93
CA ASP A 604 10.03 -17.21 14.92
C ASP A 604 11.44 -16.67 15.11
N LEU A 605 12.39 -17.56 15.32
CA LEU A 605 13.81 -17.27 15.45
C LEU A 605 14.59 -18.05 14.38
N VAL A 606 15.19 -17.32 13.45
CA VAL A 606 16.02 -17.90 12.39
C VAL A 606 17.47 -17.44 12.54
N CYS A 607 18.37 -18.39 12.76
CA CYS A 607 19.80 -18.16 12.83
C CYS A 607 20.50 -18.92 11.70
N ARG A 608 21.27 -18.24 10.84
CA ARG A 608 21.90 -18.85 9.67
C ARG A 608 23.30 -18.34 9.40
N LEU A 609 24.13 -19.27 8.95
CA LEU A 609 25.45 -19.04 8.40
C LEU A 609 25.37 -19.12 6.86
N LEU A 610 25.93 -18.13 6.17
CA LEU A 610 26.01 -18.02 4.71
C LEU A 610 27.44 -18.16 4.20
#